data_2b3fe1cbe32d51cd9ef38be8e0bb91b4
#
_entry.id   2b3fe1cbe32d51cd9ef38be8e0bb91b4
#
_cell.length_a   1.000
_cell.length_b   1.000
_cell.length_c   1.000
_cell.angle_alpha   90.00
_cell.angle_beta   90.00
_cell.angle_gamma   90.00
#
_symmetry.space_group_name_H-M   'P 1'
#
loop_
_entity.id
_entity.type
_entity.pdbx_description
1 polymer ?
#
loop_
_entity_poly.entity_id
_entity_poly.type
_entity_poly.pdbx_seq_one_letter_code
_entity_poly.pdbx_strand_id
1 'polypeptide(L)'
;KNEGSFVRELQGQTGTGFHKGTHVHKDWWATTISYDDAMENLQRSAEDREDLMAPVKSIEATVNDDGNFVFNVGDREFEPTDWALQQFSIRASVPSSTVISKLREQDDYDSQDAEVMSMLANNALRRLDPEKKYRLRTYTDGTCRAFVTDRYAPIDNRWYLEQLKQNLPEG
;
A
#
# COMPACT_ATOMS: atom_id res chain seq x y z
N LYS A 1 -17.79 19.99 -7.78
CA LYS A 1 -17.77 20.89 -6.81
C LYS A 1 -16.97 20.48 -5.59
N ASN A 2 -16.84 19.25 -5.20
CA ASN A 2 -15.89 18.77 -4.17
C ASN A 2 -15.33 17.37 -4.55
N GLU A 3 -15.02 17.17 -5.82
CA GLU A 3 -14.55 15.90 -6.37
C GLU A 3 -13.16 15.48 -5.85
N GLY A 4 -12.39 16.45 -5.31
CA GLY A 4 -11.07 16.15 -4.74
C GLY A 4 -11.06 15.70 -3.28
N SER A 5 -12.18 15.85 -2.55
CA SER A 5 -12.26 15.54 -1.11
C SER A 5 -12.35 14.04 -0.85
N PHE A 6 -13.14 13.31 -1.62
CA PHE A 6 -13.34 11.87 -1.42
C PHE A 6 -12.08 11.04 -1.72
N VAL A 7 -11.36 11.38 -2.78
CA VAL A 7 -10.11 10.69 -3.13
C VAL A 7 -9.04 10.93 -2.07
N ARG A 8 -8.97 12.15 -1.49
CA ARG A 8 -8.06 12.46 -0.38
C ARG A 8 -8.45 11.74 0.90
N GLU A 9 -9.75 11.64 1.21
CA GLU A 9 -10.19 10.87 2.38
C GLU A 9 -9.93 9.39 2.23
N LEU A 10 -10.13 8.80 1.05
CA LEU A 10 -9.77 7.40 0.80
C LEU A 10 -8.25 7.17 0.87
N GLN A 11 -7.45 8.12 0.41
CA GLN A 11 -5.99 8.05 0.53
C GLN A 11 -5.50 8.24 1.98
N GLY A 12 -6.20 9.06 2.77
CA GLY A 12 -5.91 9.26 4.19
C GLY A 12 -6.42 8.16 5.12
N GLN A 13 -7.38 7.35 4.68
CA GLN A 13 -7.97 6.27 5.50
C GLN A 13 -7.32 4.90 5.29
N THR A 14 -6.23 4.79 4.55
CA THR A 14 -5.49 3.53 4.39
C THR A 14 -4.72 3.11 5.66
N GLY A 15 -4.70 3.92 6.68
CA GLY A 15 -4.14 3.60 7.98
C GLY A 15 -5.22 3.60 9.03
N THR A 16 -5.68 2.46 9.40
CA THR A 16 -6.16 2.07 10.72
C THR A 16 -7.43 1.23 10.63
N GLY A 17 -7.37 0.15 11.35
CA GLY A 17 -8.36 -0.87 11.48
C GLY A 17 -9.79 -0.37 11.65
N PHE A 18 -10.71 -1.25 11.33
CA PHE A 18 -12.13 -1.13 11.62
C PHE A 18 -12.34 -0.57 13.03
N HIS A 19 -12.55 0.72 13.13
CA HIS A 19 -13.01 1.32 14.37
C HIS A 19 -14.41 0.82 14.65
N LYS A 20 -14.58 0.11 15.75
CA LYS A 20 -15.88 -0.14 16.36
C LYS A 20 -16.56 1.23 16.58
N GLY A 21 -17.59 1.51 15.78
CA GLY A 21 -18.34 2.74 15.86
C GLY A 21 -18.06 3.70 14.70
N THR A 22 -18.05 3.21 13.48
CA THR A 22 -18.21 4.07 12.30
C THR A 22 -19.55 4.78 12.42
N HIS A 23 -19.52 5.99 12.96
CA HIS A 23 -20.58 6.93 12.67
C HIS A 23 -20.55 7.13 11.16
N VAL A 24 -21.55 6.58 10.46
CA VAL A 24 -21.80 6.95 9.07
C VAL A 24 -21.90 8.48 9.08
N HIS A 25 -20.99 9.13 8.38
CA HIS A 25 -20.97 10.60 8.33
C HIS A 25 -22.36 11.06 7.93
N LYS A 26 -22.89 12.07 8.59
CA LYS A 26 -24.25 12.57 8.37
C LYS A 26 -24.53 12.89 6.91
N ASP A 27 -23.46 13.22 6.19
CA ASP A 27 -23.47 13.61 4.77
C ASP A 27 -22.68 12.59 3.90
N TRP A 28 -22.81 11.28 4.16
CA TRP A 28 -22.09 10.24 3.41
C TRP A 28 -22.32 10.33 1.89
N TRP A 29 -23.51 10.81 1.46
CA TRP A 29 -23.82 11.02 0.04
C TRP A 29 -23.02 12.16 -0.59
N ALA A 30 -22.54 13.13 0.19
CA ALA A 30 -21.69 14.22 -0.31
C ALA A 30 -20.27 13.75 -0.65
N THR A 31 -19.89 12.57 -0.14
CA THR A 31 -18.60 11.94 -0.37
C THR A 31 -18.67 10.76 -1.36
N THR A 32 -19.86 10.47 -1.91
CA THR A 32 -20.00 9.41 -2.91
C THR A 32 -19.58 9.91 -4.29
N ILE A 33 -18.96 9.03 -5.05
CA ILE A 33 -18.66 9.25 -6.47
C ILE A 33 -19.63 8.45 -7.33
N SER A 34 -19.85 8.88 -8.56
CA SER A 34 -20.65 8.11 -9.50
C SER A 34 -19.96 6.77 -9.82
N TYR A 35 -20.75 5.81 -10.29
CA TYR A 35 -20.20 4.54 -10.77
C TYR A 35 -19.19 4.75 -11.91
N ASP A 36 -19.50 5.65 -12.84
CA ASP A 36 -18.66 5.90 -14.00
C ASP A 36 -17.34 6.55 -13.58
N ASP A 37 -17.36 7.52 -12.65
CA ASP A 37 -16.15 8.11 -12.08
C ASP A 37 -15.33 7.08 -11.32
N ALA A 38 -15.98 6.18 -10.57
CA ALA A 38 -15.28 5.09 -9.88
C ALA A 38 -14.59 4.16 -10.87
N MET A 39 -15.25 3.79 -11.96
CA MET A 39 -14.70 2.94 -13.00
C MET A 39 -13.52 3.61 -13.72
N GLU A 40 -13.63 4.91 -14.06
CA GLU A 40 -12.53 5.66 -14.66
C GLU A 40 -11.31 5.73 -13.75
N ASN A 41 -11.51 6.03 -12.45
CA ASN A 41 -10.44 6.06 -11.47
C ASN A 41 -9.74 4.71 -11.30
N LEU A 42 -10.52 3.61 -11.31
CA LEU A 42 -9.96 2.26 -11.22
C LEU A 42 -9.19 1.88 -12.49
N GLN A 43 -9.68 2.28 -13.66
CA GLN A 43 -8.98 2.04 -14.92
C GLN A 43 -7.64 2.78 -14.95
N ARG A 44 -7.63 4.07 -14.61
CA ARG A 44 -6.41 4.88 -14.51
C ARG A 44 -5.41 4.27 -13.52
N SER A 45 -5.89 3.86 -12.35
CA SER A 45 -5.06 3.19 -11.35
C SER A 45 -4.54 1.83 -11.84
N ALA A 46 -5.25 1.13 -12.71
CA ALA A 46 -4.80 -0.14 -13.28
C ALA A 46 -3.73 0.04 -14.37
N GLU A 47 -3.80 1.13 -15.13
CA GLU A 47 -2.80 1.47 -16.16
C GLU A 47 -1.46 1.85 -15.54
N ASP A 48 -1.46 2.53 -14.40
CA ASP A 48 -0.26 2.95 -13.68
C ASP A 48 0.36 1.83 -12.81
N ARG A 49 -0.32 0.69 -12.70
CA ARG A 49 0.04 -0.40 -11.79
C ARG A 49 0.96 -1.41 -12.47
N GLU A 50 1.99 -1.80 -11.75
CA GLU A 50 2.83 -2.95 -12.07
C GLU A 50 2.91 -3.91 -10.88
N ASP A 51 2.76 -5.21 -11.12
CA ASP A 51 3.00 -6.26 -10.13
C ASP A 51 4.39 -6.87 -10.36
N LEU A 52 5.37 -6.41 -9.60
CA LEU A 52 6.76 -6.85 -9.69
C LEU A 52 6.98 -8.10 -8.84
N MET A 53 7.38 -9.19 -9.46
CA MET A 53 7.77 -10.44 -8.75
C MET A 53 9.26 -10.41 -8.44
N ALA A 54 9.62 -10.38 -7.16
CA ALA A 54 11.00 -10.30 -6.71
C ALA A 54 11.35 -11.42 -5.73
N PRO A 55 12.47 -12.15 -5.93
CA PRO A 55 13.01 -13.03 -4.90
C PRO A 55 13.59 -12.20 -3.76
N VAL A 56 13.52 -12.72 -2.54
CA VAL A 56 14.01 -12.02 -1.33
C VAL A 56 15.42 -11.49 -1.50
N LYS A 57 16.30 -12.26 -2.11
CA LYS A 57 17.71 -11.87 -2.35
C LYS A 57 17.89 -10.62 -3.21
N SER A 58 16.86 -10.22 -3.96
CA SER A 58 16.89 -9.01 -4.79
C SER A 58 16.19 -7.81 -4.16
N ILE A 59 15.68 -7.97 -2.94
CA ILE A 59 14.98 -6.91 -2.22
C ILE A 59 15.92 -6.39 -1.14
N GLU A 60 16.15 -5.10 -1.13
CA GLU A 60 16.93 -4.40 -0.12
C GLU A 60 16.12 -3.20 0.40
N ALA A 61 16.25 -2.90 1.67
CA ALA A 61 15.69 -1.69 2.26
C ALA A 61 16.79 -0.65 2.44
N THR A 62 16.56 0.57 1.98
CA THR A 62 17.51 1.68 2.10
C THR A 62 16.79 2.99 2.44
N VAL A 63 17.56 4.05 2.52
CA VAL A 63 17.07 5.43 2.62
C VAL A 63 17.42 6.12 1.32
N ASN A 64 16.43 6.79 0.70
CA ASN A 64 16.65 7.54 -0.53
C ASN A 64 17.24 8.92 -0.27
N ASP A 65 17.53 9.68 -1.32
CA ASP A 65 18.13 11.02 -1.23
C ASP A 65 17.25 12.04 -0.47
N ASP A 66 15.95 11.80 -0.41
CA ASP A 66 14.99 12.63 0.34
C ASP A 66 14.91 12.24 1.83
N GLY A 67 15.64 11.21 2.25
CA GLY A 67 15.64 10.71 3.63
C GLY A 67 14.51 9.73 3.94
N ASN A 68 13.78 9.24 2.94
CA ASN A 68 12.66 8.32 3.13
C ASN A 68 13.11 6.86 3.05
N PHE A 69 12.44 6.01 3.85
CA PHE A 69 12.59 4.56 3.74
C PHE A 69 12.03 4.04 2.41
N VAL A 70 12.82 3.27 1.66
CA VAL A 70 12.43 2.67 0.39
C VAL A 70 12.83 1.21 0.29
N PHE A 71 12.11 0.45 -0.54
CA PHE A 71 12.54 -0.86 -1.03
C PHE A 71 13.23 -0.72 -2.38
N ASN A 72 14.44 -1.26 -2.50
CA ASN A 72 15.13 -1.42 -3.77
C ASN A 72 14.93 -2.82 -4.31
N VAL A 73 14.63 -2.89 -5.60
CA VAL A 73 14.56 -4.14 -6.36
C VAL A 73 15.29 -3.95 -7.67
N GLY A 74 16.51 -4.46 -7.76
CA GLY A 74 17.42 -4.13 -8.85
C GLY A 74 17.77 -2.64 -8.85
N ASP A 75 17.58 -1.98 -9.99
CA ASP A 75 17.88 -0.54 -10.16
C ASP A 75 16.69 0.37 -9.82
N ARG A 76 15.62 -0.18 -9.27
CA ARG A 76 14.37 0.54 -8.99
C ARG A 76 14.15 0.65 -7.51
N GLU A 77 13.77 1.86 -7.09
CA GLU A 77 13.37 2.09 -5.71
C GLU A 77 11.88 2.43 -5.59
N PHE A 78 11.28 2.00 -4.49
CA PHE A 78 9.86 2.16 -4.23
C PHE A 78 9.60 2.56 -2.80
N GLU A 79 8.89 3.66 -2.60
CA GLU A 79 8.42 4.07 -1.30
C GLU A 79 7.18 3.27 -0.88
N PRO A 80 7.23 2.48 0.19
CA PRO A 80 6.09 1.71 0.62
C PRO A 80 5.05 2.57 1.33
N THR A 81 3.78 2.33 1.02
CA THR A 81 2.68 2.82 1.85
C THR A 81 2.69 2.11 3.21
N ASP A 82 2.00 2.68 4.20
CA ASP A 82 1.86 2.05 5.52
C ASP A 82 1.26 0.65 5.43
N TRP A 83 0.32 0.45 4.50
CA TRP A 83 -0.25 -0.86 4.24
C TRP A 83 0.77 -1.86 3.70
N ALA A 84 1.62 -1.46 2.76
CA ALA A 84 2.68 -2.31 2.24
C ALA A 84 3.72 -2.64 3.32
N LEU A 85 4.09 -1.67 4.16
CA LEU A 85 4.97 -1.88 5.32
C LEU A 85 4.37 -2.84 6.33
N GLN A 86 3.09 -2.71 6.64
CA GLN A 86 2.39 -3.64 7.52
C GLN A 86 2.40 -5.06 6.96
N GLN A 87 2.12 -5.21 5.67
CA GLN A 87 2.17 -6.50 4.99
C GLN A 87 3.57 -7.10 5.00
N PHE A 88 4.59 -6.31 4.72
CA PHE A 88 5.99 -6.70 4.80
C PHE A 88 6.34 -7.17 6.22
N SER A 89 6.02 -6.37 7.23
CA SER A 89 6.33 -6.66 8.63
C SER A 89 5.74 -7.99 9.10
N ILE A 90 4.50 -8.28 8.73
CA ILE A 90 3.83 -9.56 9.05
C ILE A 90 4.57 -10.72 8.38
N ARG A 91 4.98 -10.57 7.12
CA ARG A 91 5.58 -11.65 6.33
C ARG A 91 7.05 -11.90 6.67
N ALA A 92 7.77 -10.84 6.96
CA ALA A 92 9.18 -10.90 7.32
C ALA A 92 9.40 -11.13 8.83
N SER A 93 8.31 -11.23 9.61
CA SER A 93 8.37 -11.36 11.07
C SER A 93 9.23 -10.27 11.72
N VAL A 94 9.09 -9.04 11.21
CA VAL A 94 9.69 -7.88 11.86
C VAL A 94 8.95 -7.68 13.19
N PRO A 95 9.68 -7.49 14.30
CA PRO A 95 9.04 -7.24 15.58
C PRO A 95 8.14 -6.01 15.49
N SER A 96 6.82 -6.26 15.51
CA SER A 96 5.78 -5.24 15.52
C SER A 96 5.73 -4.32 14.29
N SER A 97 4.79 -4.62 13.38
CA SER A 97 4.33 -3.65 12.38
C SER A 97 4.01 -2.28 12.99
N THR A 98 3.60 -2.29 14.26
CA THR A 98 3.31 -1.10 15.06
C THR A 98 4.54 -0.22 15.32
N VAL A 99 5.75 -0.79 15.44
CA VAL A 99 6.97 0.02 15.67
C VAL A 99 7.32 0.80 14.41
N ILE A 100 7.29 0.15 13.24
CA ILE A 100 7.63 0.80 11.97
C ILE A 100 6.60 1.89 11.62
N SER A 101 5.30 1.62 11.77
CA SER A 101 4.27 2.63 11.55
C SER A 101 4.38 3.80 12.51
N LYS A 102 4.65 3.52 13.78
CA LYS A 102 4.80 4.58 14.79
C LYS A 102 6.04 5.45 14.61
N LEU A 103 7.13 4.90 14.10
CA LEU A 103 8.29 5.71 13.76
C LEU A 103 7.96 6.71 12.65
N ARG A 104 7.19 6.31 11.63
CA ARG A 104 6.76 7.21 10.54
C ARG A 104 5.68 8.21 10.92
N GLU A 105 4.88 7.91 11.93
CA GLU A 105 3.79 8.80 12.42
C GLU A 105 4.29 9.89 13.39
N GLN A 106 5.57 9.88 13.75
CA GLN A 106 6.13 10.89 14.64
C GLN A 106 6.33 12.21 13.89
N ASP A 107 6.01 13.30 14.55
CA ASP A 107 6.17 14.67 13.99
C ASP A 107 7.64 15.01 13.71
N ASP A 108 8.57 14.28 14.34
CA ASP A 108 10.02 14.42 14.24
C ASP A 108 10.70 13.30 13.43
N TYR A 109 9.92 12.53 12.65
CA TYR A 109 10.47 11.50 11.76
C TYR A 109 11.53 12.09 10.83
N ASP A 110 12.70 11.48 10.82
CA ASP A 110 13.84 11.91 10.02
C ASP A 110 14.57 10.74 9.32
N SER A 111 15.67 11.06 8.64
CA SER A 111 16.47 10.06 7.94
C SER A 111 17.13 9.03 8.88
N GLN A 112 17.34 9.34 10.16
CA GLN A 112 17.88 8.39 11.13
C GLN A 112 16.84 7.33 11.47
N ASP A 113 15.57 7.71 11.60
CA ASP A 113 14.47 6.76 11.78
C ASP A 113 14.32 5.86 10.56
N ALA A 114 14.46 6.41 9.34
CA ALA A 114 14.47 5.64 8.11
C ALA A 114 15.64 4.66 8.03
N GLU A 115 16.83 5.02 8.52
CA GLU A 115 17.98 4.12 8.63
C GLU A 115 17.71 2.97 9.60
N VAL A 116 17.15 3.25 10.78
CA VAL A 116 16.78 2.21 11.76
C VAL A 116 15.75 1.25 11.14
N MET A 117 14.74 1.77 10.43
CA MET A 117 13.77 0.95 9.72
C MET A 117 14.43 0.06 8.66
N SER A 118 15.36 0.61 7.89
CA SER A 118 16.10 -0.11 6.85
C SER A 118 16.95 -1.24 7.44
N MET A 119 17.64 -0.99 8.56
CA MET A 119 18.41 -2.01 9.27
C MET A 119 17.52 -3.15 9.77
N LEU A 120 16.36 -2.84 10.34
CA LEU A 120 15.39 -3.84 10.82
C LEU A 120 14.83 -4.66 9.66
N ALA A 121 14.46 -4.00 8.57
CA ALA A 121 13.93 -4.65 7.37
C ALA A 121 14.96 -5.59 6.72
N ASN A 122 16.19 -5.14 6.53
CA ASN A 122 17.26 -5.97 5.97
C ASN A 122 17.63 -7.15 6.88
N ASN A 123 17.61 -6.95 8.21
CA ASN A 123 17.81 -8.05 9.16
C ASN A 123 16.70 -9.11 9.02
N ALA A 124 15.44 -8.68 8.83
CA ALA A 124 14.34 -9.60 8.61
C ALA A 124 14.44 -10.32 7.26
N LEU A 125 14.75 -9.60 6.17
CA LEU A 125 14.94 -10.17 4.84
C LEU A 125 16.03 -11.27 4.83
N ARG A 126 17.15 -11.06 5.53
CA ARG A 126 18.24 -12.05 5.63
C ARG A 126 17.84 -13.36 6.31
N ARG A 127 16.76 -13.38 7.07
CA ARG A 127 16.22 -14.59 7.77
C ARG A 127 15.26 -15.38 6.91
N LEU A 128 14.78 -14.79 5.81
CA LEU A 128 13.88 -15.46 4.89
C LEU A 128 14.67 -16.33 3.89
N ASP A 129 13.99 -17.29 3.29
CA ASP A 129 14.53 -18.03 2.16
C ASP A 129 14.85 -17.05 1.01
N PRO A 130 16.11 -16.97 0.54
CA PRO A 130 16.53 -16.02 -0.48
C PRO A 130 15.82 -16.21 -1.84
N GLU A 131 15.36 -17.42 -2.12
CA GLU A 131 14.65 -17.76 -3.37
C GLU A 131 13.14 -17.57 -3.27
N LYS A 132 12.62 -17.35 -2.07
CA LYS A 132 11.20 -17.07 -1.87
C LYS A 132 10.83 -15.79 -2.58
N LYS A 133 9.73 -15.84 -3.35
CA LYS A 133 9.26 -14.70 -4.12
C LYS A 133 8.14 -13.96 -3.41
N TYR A 134 8.22 -12.65 -3.50
CA TYR A 134 7.14 -11.74 -3.12
C TYR A 134 6.71 -10.93 -4.32
N ARG A 135 5.45 -10.53 -4.30
CA ARG A 135 4.87 -9.60 -5.27
C ARG A 135 4.79 -8.23 -4.62
N LEU A 136 5.49 -7.28 -5.22
CA LEU A 136 5.38 -5.87 -4.90
C LEU A 136 4.43 -5.23 -5.91
N ARG A 137 3.35 -4.63 -5.44
CA ARG A 137 2.47 -3.83 -6.29
C ARG A 137 2.97 -2.42 -6.30
N THR A 138 3.52 -2.01 -7.42
CA THR A 138 4.16 -0.72 -7.62
C THR A 138 3.37 0.14 -8.60
N TYR A 139 3.65 1.42 -8.59
CA TYR A 139 3.03 2.40 -9.45
C TYR A 139 4.10 3.27 -10.08
N THR A 140 3.74 3.96 -11.18
CA THR A 140 4.65 4.83 -11.94
C THR A 140 5.18 6.01 -11.13
N ASP A 141 4.48 6.39 -10.05
CA ASP A 141 4.91 7.41 -9.08
C ASP A 141 5.99 6.94 -8.10
N GLY A 142 6.52 5.72 -8.26
CA GLY A 142 7.52 5.14 -7.36
C GLY A 142 6.92 4.54 -6.07
N THR A 143 5.60 4.50 -5.92
CA THR A 143 4.95 3.98 -4.71
C THR A 143 4.84 2.45 -4.75
N CYS A 144 5.14 1.77 -3.63
CA CYS A 144 4.80 0.37 -3.38
C CYS A 144 3.55 0.31 -2.48
N ARG A 145 2.42 -0.13 -3.03
CA ARG A 145 1.14 -0.18 -2.29
C ARG A 145 0.80 -1.54 -1.69
N ALA A 146 1.50 -2.60 -2.09
CA ALA A 146 1.33 -3.91 -1.47
C ALA A 146 2.60 -4.73 -1.52
N PHE A 147 2.83 -5.52 -0.47
CA PHE A 147 3.89 -6.51 -0.34
C PHE A 147 3.26 -7.85 0.01
N VAL A 148 3.03 -8.71 -0.99
CA VAL A 148 2.27 -9.95 -0.82
C VAL A 148 3.05 -11.16 -1.35
N THR A 149 2.61 -12.36 -0.99
CA THR A 149 3.23 -13.60 -1.49
C THR A 149 2.90 -13.80 -2.96
N ASP A 150 3.67 -14.64 -3.64
CA ASP A 150 3.46 -15.07 -5.02
C ASP A 150 2.10 -15.76 -5.24
N ARG A 151 1.55 -16.36 -4.17
CA ARG A 151 0.23 -17.02 -4.19
C ARG A 151 -0.96 -16.05 -4.15
N TYR A 152 -0.71 -14.77 -3.91
CA TYR A 152 -1.79 -13.79 -3.90
C TYR A 152 -2.38 -13.63 -5.31
N ALA A 153 -3.64 -14.00 -5.47
CA ALA A 153 -4.40 -13.71 -6.69
C ALA A 153 -4.98 -12.29 -6.57
N PRO A 154 -4.54 -11.35 -7.39
CA PRO A 154 -5.12 -10.01 -7.35
C PRO A 154 -6.57 -10.06 -7.84
N ILE A 155 -7.50 -9.67 -6.98
CA ILE A 155 -8.86 -9.36 -7.43
C ILE A 155 -8.81 -7.96 -8.01
N ASP A 156 -9.22 -7.82 -9.25
CA ASP A 156 -9.36 -6.52 -9.88
C ASP A 156 -10.62 -5.84 -9.33
N ASN A 157 -10.45 -4.69 -8.70
CA ASN A 157 -11.57 -3.92 -8.16
C ASN A 157 -12.55 -3.51 -9.25
N ARG A 158 -12.07 -3.33 -10.49
CA ARG A 158 -12.92 -3.05 -11.65
C ARG A 158 -13.85 -4.22 -11.92
N TRP A 159 -13.33 -5.44 -12.01
CA TRP A 159 -14.13 -6.65 -12.16
C TRP A 159 -15.19 -6.76 -11.05
N TYR A 160 -14.79 -6.47 -9.80
CA TYR A 160 -15.71 -6.51 -8.66
C TYR A 160 -16.85 -5.50 -8.80
N LEU A 161 -16.57 -4.26 -9.21
CA LEU A 161 -17.61 -3.25 -9.45
C LEU A 161 -18.52 -3.61 -10.63
N GLU A 162 -17.98 -4.18 -11.70
CA GLU A 162 -18.77 -4.67 -12.82
C GLU A 162 -19.74 -5.77 -12.38
N GLN A 163 -19.28 -6.71 -11.54
CA GLN A 163 -20.13 -7.74 -10.96
C GLN A 163 -21.21 -7.16 -10.03
N LEU A 164 -20.86 -6.17 -9.22
CA LEU A 164 -21.84 -5.48 -8.37
C LEU A 164 -22.94 -4.82 -9.22
N LYS A 165 -22.57 -4.08 -10.26
CA LYS A 165 -23.53 -3.42 -11.15
C LYS A 165 -24.51 -4.41 -11.80
N GLN A 166 -24.02 -5.58 -12.22
CA GLN A 166 -24.85 -6.61 -12.86
C GLN A 166 -25.81 -7.29 -11.89
N ASN A 167 -25.50 -7.31 -10.60
CA ASN A 167 -26.25 -8.06 -9.60
C ASN A 167 -27.06 -7.15 -8.63
N LEU A 168 -26.90 -5.84 -8.73
CA LEU A 168 -27.75 -4.92 -7.97
C LEU A 168 -29.06 -4.69 -8.72
N PRO A 169 -30.21 -4.72 -8.02
CA PRO A 169 -31.48 -4.36 -8.63
C PRO A 169 -31.42 -2.91 -9.12
N GLU A 170 -31.97 -2.68 -10.31
CA GLU A 170 -32.20 -1.33 -10.81
C GLU A 170 -33.11 -0.60 -9.82
N GLY A 171 -32.58 0.43 -9.14
CA GLY A 171 -33.28 1.27 -8.19
C GLY A 171 -34.10 2.37 -8.85
#